data_87db9c3759d9c30db25d5fc9b2ad2593
#
_entry.id   87db9c3759d9c30db25d5fc9b2ad2593
#
_cell.length_a   1.000
_cell.length_b   1.000
_cell.length_c   1.000
_cell.angle_alpha   90.00
_cell.angle_beta   90.00
_cell.angle_gamma   90.00
#
_symmetry.space_group_name_H-M   'P 1'
#
loop_
_entity.id
_entity.type
_entity.pdbx_description
1 polymer ?
#
loop_
_entity_poly.entity_id
_entity_poly.type
_entity_poly.pdbx_seq_one_letter_code
_entity_poly.pdbx_strand_id
1 'polypeptide(L)'
;YEQLNASLGLKASPYPGIWFQLFGGYQNLKNDLLYSYSSLSDTSIGTVNTMLAFTQIHTDNVYAGIKLTYDYKDVLSLSAHYIYRNWNSDNNEYLLAVKPENEASISLNVHPTSALQLNAGFDYISRKEEATSFNMSDISDLHIGASYNVFKGVSVYAQVHNLLNNKYQNYLRYPAEGFNFLGGLSFRF
;
A
#
# COMPACT_ATOMS: atom_id res chain seq x y z
N TYR A 1 19.26 -11.58 -8.07
CA TYR A 1 18.75 -10.42 -7.32
C TYR A 1 19.73 -10.09 -6.21
N GLU A 2 20.32 -8.91 -6.22
CA GLU A 2 21.16 -8.37 -5.18
C GLU A 2 20.54 -7.07 -4.69
N GLN A 3 20.53 -6.88 -3.38
CA GLN A 3 19.95 -5.70 -2.77
C GLN A 3 20.90 -5.12 -1.72
N LEU A 4 21.16 -3.83 -1.84
CA LEU A 4 21.82 -3.02 -0.80
C LEU A 4 20.81 -2.03 -0.22
N ASN A 5 20.65 -2.03 1.08
CA ASN A 5 19.82 -1.05 1.80
C ASN A 5 20.66 -0.34 2.86
N ALA A 6 20.61 0.98 2.85
CA ALA A 6 21.15 1.82 3.91
C ALA A 6 20.05 2.75 4.41
N SER A 7 19.79 2.77 5.71
CA SER A 7 18.74 3.60 6.30
C SER A 7 19.16 4.22 7.61
N LEU A 8 18.60 5.37 7.90
CA LEU A 8 18.74 6.09 9.16
C LEU A 8 17.37 6.51 9.65
N GLY A 9 17.16 6.51 10.95
CA GLY A 9 15.90 6.94 11.54
C GLY A 9 16.09 7.54 12.94
N LEU A 10 15.19 8.47 13.25
CA LEU A 10 15.04 9.08 14.55
C LEU A 10 13.66 8.72 15.09
N LYS A 11 13.61 8.19 16.31
CA LYS A 11 12.37 7.90 17.03
C LYS A 11 12.32 8.68 18.32
N ALA A 12 11.18 9.31 18.59
CA ALA A 12 10.96 10.05 19.84
C ALA A 12 9.53 9.89 20.34
N SER A 13 9.36 10.09 21.66
CA SER A 13 8.08 10.12 22.35
C SER A 13 8.03 11.39 23.19
N PRO A 14 7.49 12.51 22.65
CA PRO A 14 7.47 13.79 23.35
C PRO A 14 6.51 13.78 24.54
N TYR A 15 5.45 12.96 24.48
CA TYR A 15 4.46 12.81 25.54
C TYR A 15 4.03 11.36 25.67
N PRO A 16 3.55 10.94 26.84
CA PRO A 16 2.97 9.61 27.04
C PRO A 16 1.89 9.31 25.99
N GLY A 17 1.99 8.18 25.35
CA GLY A 17 1.06 7.74 24.30
C GLY A 17 1.33 8.30 22.90
N ILE A 18 2.26 9.25 22.73
CA ILE A 18 2.61 9.79 21.42
C ILE A 18 4.01 9.31 21.02
N TRP A 19 4.11 8.69 19.87
CA TRP A 19 5.36 8.25 19.25
C TRP A 19 5.45 8.79 17.84
N PHE A 20 6.58 9.33 17.48
CA PHE A 20 6.87 9.64 16.10
C PHE A 20 8.23 9.09 15.68
N GLN A 21 8.35 8.79 14.41
CA GLN A 21 9.57 8.32 13.79
C GLN A 21 9.75 9.02 12.46
N LEU A 22 10.92 9.61 12.27
CA LEU A 22 11.40 10.08 10.97
C LEU A 22 12.45 9.08 10.49
N PHE A 23 12.40 8.72 9.21
CA PHE A 23 13.37 7.80 8.64
C PHE A 23 13.58 8.10 7.17
N GLY A 24 14.70 7.66 6.67
CA GLY A 24 15.04 7.77 5.27
C GLY A 24 16.19 6.86 4.91
N GLY A 25 16.41 6.65 3.64
CA GLY A 25 17.45 5.75 3.20
C GLY A 25 17.61 5.69 1.70
N TYR A 26 18.53 4.84 1.32
CA TYR A 26 18.87 4.52 -0.04
C TYR A 26 18.80 3.01 -0.23
N GLN A 27 18.22 2.62 -1.35
CA GLN A 27 18.06 1.23 -1.76
C GLN A 27 18.61 1.08 -3.17
N ASN A 28 19.47 0.11 -3.37
CA ASN A 28 20.01 -0.27 -4.67
C ASN A 28 19.60 -1.71 -4.96
N LEU A 29 18.94 -1.92 -6.09
CA LEU A 29 18.41 -3.21 -6.51
C LEU A 29 19.07 -3.58 -7.85
N LYS A 30 19.97 -4.54 -7.82
CA LYS A 30 20.54 -5.13 -9.04
C LYS A 30 19.65 -6.29 -9.50
N ASN A 31 19.44 -6.39 -10.80
CA ASN A 31 18.59 -7.40 -11.42
C ASN A 31 17.14 -7.37 -10.87
N ASP A 32 16.60 -6.17 -10.63
CA ASP A 32 15.20 -5.98 -10.30
C ASP A 32 14.32 -6.39 -11.48
N LEU A 33 13.27 -7.16 -11.21
CA LEU A 33 12.35 -7.63 -12.24
C LEU A 33 11.28 -6.58 -12.50
N LEU A 34 11.36 -5.92 -13.63
CA LEU A 34 10.35 -4.98 -14.09
C LEU A 34 9.62 -5.48 -15.33
N TYR A 35 8.41 -4.99 -15.50
CA TYR A 35 7.64 -5.22 -16.71
C TYR A 35 8.15 -4.33 -17.83
N SER A 36 8.35 -4.90 -18.99
CA SER A 36 8.61 -4.17 -20.24
C SER A 36 7.59 -4.59 -21.29
N TYR A 37 7.32 -3.69 -22.22
CA TYR A 37 6.55 -4.02 -23.41
C TYR A 37 7.50 -4.23 -24.58
N SER A 38 7.50 -5.42 -25.14
CA SER A 38 8.08 -5.64 -26.45
C SER A 38 6.98 -5.59 -27.50
N SER A 39 7.10 -4.69 -28.47
CA SER A 39 6.27 -4.73 -29.68
C SER A 39 6.86 -5.77 -30.63
N LEU A 40 6.20 -6.90 -30.75
CA LEU A 40 6.44 -7.80 -31.88
C LEU A 40 5.71 -7.23 -33.10
N SER A 41 6.41 -6.46 -33.92
CA SER A 41 5.89 -6.08 -35.23
C SER A 41 6.13 -7.23 -36.20
N ASP A 42 5.14 -8.07 -36.40
CA ASP A 42 5.15 -8.99 -37.55
C ASP A 42 4.58 -8.23 -38.74
N THR A 43 5.46 -7.74 -39.60
CA THR A 43 5.11 -6.99 -40.82
C THR A 43 4.40 -7.86 -41.85
N SER A 44 4.38 -9.19 -41.69
CA SER A 44 3.74 -10.11 -42.64
C SER A 44 2.23 -10.26 -42.41
N ILE A 45 1.72 -9.95 -41.20
CA ILE A 45 0.32 -10.17 -40.87
C ILE A 45 -0.40 -8.85 -40.50
N GLY A 46 0.31 -7.73 -40.40
CA GLY A 46 -0.29 -6.43 -40.08
C GLY A 46 -0.82 -6.31 -38.63
N THR A 47 -0.52 -7.23 -37.75
CA THR A 47 -0.93 -7.23 -36.35
C THR A 47 0.22 -6.85 -35.43
N VAL A 48 0.04 -5.80 -34.67
CA VAL A 48 0.97 -5.43 -33.59
C VAL A 48 0.54 -6.19 -32.33
N ASN A 49 1.24 -7.25 -31.99
CA ASN A 49 1.06 -7.94 -30.72
C ASN A 49 2.01 -7.36 -29.69
N THR A 50 1.47 -6.70 -28.69
CA THR A 50 2.24 -6.21 -27.53
C THR A 50 2.32 -7.32 -26.50
N MET A 51 3.50 -7.87 -26.28
CA MET A 51 3.73 -8.84 -25.21
C MET A 51 4.28 -8.13 -23.97
N LEU A 52 3.74 -8.48 -22.82
CA LEU A 52 4.32 -8.13 -21.54
C LEU A 52 5.51 -9.07 -21.30
N ALA A 53 6.69 -8.52 -21.20
CA ALA A 53 7.91 -9.25 -20.88
C ALA A 53 8.47 -8.81 -19.53
N PHE A 54 9.17 -9.70 -18.86
CA PHE A 54 9.96 -9.35 -17.68
C PHE A 54 11.39 -9.07 -18.13
N THR A 55 11.96 -8.04 -17.57
CA THR A 55 13.36 -7.71 -17.76
C THR A 55 14.03 -7.47 -16.43
N GLN A 56 15.32 -7.75 -16.36
CA GLN A 56 16.16 -7.48 -15.22
C GLN A 56 16.91 -6.18 -15.44
N ILE A 57 16.67 -5.21 -14.60
CA ILE A 57 17.35 -3.91 -14.66
C ILE A 57 17.89 -3.52 -13.30
N HIS A 58 18.76 -2.54 -13.33
CA HIS A 58 19.23 -1.90 -12.11
C HIS A 58 18.32 -0.74 -11.75
N THR A 59 17.84 -0.71 -10.50
CA THR A 59 17.02 0.37 -9.96
C THR A 59 17.58 0.90 -8.65
N ASP A 60 17.46 2.21 -8.49
CA ASP A 60 17.80 2.91 -7.26
C ASP A 60 16.57 3.58 -6.67
N ASN A 61 16.53 3.65 -5.37
CA ASN A 61 15.47 4.33 -4.64
C ASN A 61 16.04 5.15 -3.49
N VAL A 62 15.75 6.43 -3.46
CA VAL A 62 15.92 7.28 -2.28
C VAL A 62 14.55 7.48 -1.66
N TYR A 63 14.43 7.23 -0.36
CA TYR A 63 13.15 7.36 0.33
C TYR A 63 13.28 8.12 1.63
N ALA A 64 12.19 8.78 1.99
CA ALA A 64 12.01 9.41 3.29
C ALA A 64 10.59 9.19 3.78
N GLY A 65 10.41 9.08 5.09
CA GLY A 65 9.10 8.84 5.66
C GLY A 65 8.97 9.31 7.10
N ILE A 66 7.71 9.39 7.49
CA ILE A 66 7.29 9.71 8.85
C ILE A 66 6.26 8.69 9.31
N LYS A 67 6.34 8.29 10.57
CA LYS A 67 5.33 7.50 11.25
C LYS A 67 4.93 8.20 12.54
N LEU A 68 3.63 8.28 12.77
CA LEU A 68 3.01 8.78 13.99
C LEU A 68 2.15 7.68 14.59
N THR A 69 2.22 7.53 15.91
CA THR A 69 1.32 6.67 16.67
C THR A 69 0.85 7.44 17.91
N TYR A 70 -0.45 7.36 18.17
CA TYR A 70 -1.07 7.93 19.34
C TYR A 70 -1.96 6.89 20.01
N ASP A 71 -1.65 6.59 21.26
CA ASP A 71 -2.43 5.67 22.09
C ASP A 71 -2.99 6.44 23.30
N TYR A 72 -4.30 6.44 23.42
CA TYR A 72 -4.98 7.03 24.56
C TYR A 72 -5.65 5.94 25.38
N LYS A 73 -4.99 5.54 26.46
CA LYS A 73 -5.40 4.44 27.32
C LYS A 73 -5.70 3.20 26.47
N ASP A 74 -6.70 2.41 26.89
CA ASP A 74 -7.19 1.25 26.12
C ASP A 74 -8.40 1.62 25.24
N VAL A 75 -8.65 2.92 25.03
CA VAL A 75 -9.87 3.42 24.37
C VAL A 75 -9.61 3.73 22.91
N LEU A 76 -8.45 4.31 22.58
CA LEU A 76 -8.16 4.79 21.23
C LEU A 76 -6.72 4.56 20.85
N SER A 77 -6.50 4.02 19.66
CA SER A 77 -5.19 3.93 19.00
C SER A 77 -5.31 4.49 17.59
N LEU A 78 -4.47 5.47 17.28
CA LEU A 78 -4.33 6.08 15.98
C LEU A 78 -2.92 5.84 15.48
N SER A 79 -2.77 5.34 14.26
CA SER A 79 -1.48 5.31 13.58
C SER A 79 -1.59 5.95 12.20
N ALA A 80 -0.56 6.68 11.82
CA ALA A 80 -0.43 7.26 10.50
C ALA A 80 1.00 7.10 10.02
N HIS A 81 1.19 6.82 8.74
CA HIS A 81 2.50 6.88 8.12
C HIS A 81 2.42 7.49 6.74
N TYR A 82 3.52 8.08 6.33
CA TYR A 82 3.73 8.58 4.98
C TYR A 82 5.16 8.27 4.56
N ILE A 83 5.33 7.79 3.32
CA ILE A 83 6.62 7.48 2.73
C ILE A 83 6.64 8.05 1.32
N TYR A 84 7.65 8.84 1.03
CA TYR A 84 8.00 9.27 -0.32
C TYR A 84 9.17 8.45 -0.84
N ARG A 85 9.10 8.05 -2.11
CA ARG A 85 10.16 7.29 -2.79
C ARG A 85 10.46 7.93 -4.14
N ASN A 86 11.74 8.10 -4.41
CA ASN A 86 12.22 8.54 -5.72
C ASN A 86 12.98 7.39 -6.38
N TRP A 87 12.35 6.80 -7.38
CA TRP A 87 12.89 5.68 -8.13
C TRP A 87 13.61 6.16 -9.38
N ASN A 88 14.81 5.61 -9.62
CA ASN A 88 15.57 5.76 -10.85
C ASN A 88 15.91 4.39 -11.40
N SER A 89 16.10 4.30 -12.72
CA SER A 89 16.59 3.11 -13.39
C SER A 89 17.60 3.49 -14.47
N ASP A 90 18.48 2.57 -14.82
CA ASP A 90 19.46 2.76 -15.88
C ASP A 90 18.83 2.89 -17.27
N ASN A 91 17.58 2.50 -17.40
CA ASN A 91 16.84 2.57 -18.66
C ASN A 91 15.44 3.15 -18.43
N ASN A 92 15.19 4.32 -19.01
CA ASN A 92 13.92 5.05 -18.91
C ASN A 92 12.76 4.41 -19.69
N GLU A 93 13.02 3.38 -20.49
CA GLU A 93 11.99 2.67 -21.28
C GLU A 93 11.16 1.69 -20.44
N TYR A 94 11.57 1.43 -19.19
CA TYR A 94 10.90 0.47 -18.33
C TYR A 94 9.87 1.14 -17.40
N LEU A 95 8.79 0.41 -17.17
CA LEU A 95 7.65 0.89 -16.37
C LEU A 95 8.00 0.96 -14.88
N LEU A 96 8.55 2.09 -14.45
CA LEU A 96 8.61 2.43 -13.02
C LEU A 96 7.21 2.74 -12.45
N ALA A 97 6.20 2.88 -13.30
CA ALA A 97 4.81 3.12 -12.91
C ALA A 97 4.20 2.05 -11.98
N VAL A 98 4.81 0.86 -11.89
CA VAL A 98 4.40 -0.17 -10.91
C VAL A 98 4.97 0.10 -9.50
N LYS A 99 6.01 0.95 -9.41
CA LYS A 99 6.67 1.27 -8.14
C LYS A 99 5.91 2.38 -7.41
N PRO A 100 5.67 2.25 -6.10
CA PRO A 100 5.02 3.31 -5.33
C PRO A 100 5.94 4.53 -5.20
N GLU A 101 5.41 5.71 -5.47
CA GLU A 101 6.10 6.98 -5.25
C GLU A 101 5.70 7.58 -3.90
N ASN A 102 4.41 7.71 -3.67
CA ASN A 102 3.87 8.16 -2.39
C ASN A 102 3.03 7.04 -1.78
N GLU A 103 3.19 6.81 -0.51
CA GLU A 103 2.42 5.86 0.26
C GLU A 103 2.00 6.53 1.55
N ALA A 104 0.70 6.58 1.80
CA ALA A 104 0.13 7.11 3.02
C ALA A 104 -0.87 6.10 3.58
N SER A 105 -0.87 5.91 4.89
CA SER A 105 -1.88 5.12 5.58
C SER A 105 -2.24 5.77 6.90
N ILE A 106 -3.52 5.72 7.22
CA ILE A 106 -4.07 6.14 8.50
C ILE A 106 -4.94 5.01 9.01
N SER A 107 -4.75 4.60 10.25
CA SER A 107 -5.59 3.59 10.89
C SER A 107 -6.02 4.04 12.29
N LEU A 108 -7.28 3.90 12.57
CA LEU A 108 -7.94 4.26 13.82
C LEU A 108 -8.62 3.02 14.41
N ASN A 109 -8.32 2.74 15.67
CA ASN A 109 -9.03 1.74 16.46
C ASN A 109 -9.62 2.40 17.70
N VAL A 110 -10.89 2.15 17.95
CA VAL A 110 -11.61 2.72 19.09
C VAL A 110 -12.34 1.61 19.83
N HIS A 111 -12.21 1.61 21.15
CA HIS A 111 -12.90 0.72 22.06
C HIS A 111 -13.82 1.55 22.97
N PRO A 112 -15.01 1.96 22.50
CA PRO A 112 -15.92 2.79 23.30
C PRO A 112 -16.38 2.10 24.57
N THR A 113 -16.44 0.77 24.52
CA THR A 113 -16.74 -0.11 25.66
C THR A 113 -15.90 -1.37 25.60
N SER A 114 -15.85 -2.16 26.65
CA SER A 114 -15.17 -3.46 26.65
C SER A 114 -15.79 -4.47 25.68
N ALA A 115 -17.02 -4.23 25.22
CA ALA A 115 -17.72 -5.11 24.29
C ALA A 115 -17.62 -4.65 22.83
N LEU A 116 -17.44 -3.36 22.56
CA LEU A 116 -17.48 -2.78 21.21
C LEU A 116 -16.09 -2.32 20.77
N GLN A 117 -15.67 -2.81 19.63
CA GLN A 117 -14.48 -2.35 18.90
C GLN A 117 -14.90 -1.81 17.55
N LEU A 118 -14.39 -0.63 17.20
CA LEU A 118 -14.56 0.02 15.92
C LEU A 118 -13.18 0.23 15.30
N ASN A 119 -13.06 0.00 14.00
CA ASN A 119 -11.84 0.29 13.26
C ASN A 119 -12.19 1.02 11.97
N ALA A 120 -11.31 1.93 11.59
CA ALA A 120 -11.35 2.61 10.31
C ALA A 120 -9.93 2.78 9.79
N GLY A 121 -9.74 2.74 8.49
CA GLY A 121 -8.46 2.99 7.89
C GLY A 121 -8.60 3.49 6.47
N PHE A 122 -7.57 4.22 6.04
CA PHE A 122 -7.44 4.75 4.70
C PHE A 122 -6.03 4.52 4.21
N ASP A 123 -5.89 3.87 3.06
CA ASP A 123 -4.63 3.60 2.40
C ASP A 123 -4.60 4.31 1.05
N TYR A 124 -3.50 5.02 0.80
CA TYR A 124 -3.24 5.72 -0.45
C TYR A 124 -1.85 5.37 -0.97
N ILE A 125 -1.78 4.99 -2.25
CA ILE A 125 -0.52 4.77 -2.96
C ILE A 125 -0.62 5.46 -4.31
N SER A 126 0.24 6.47 -4.53
CA SER A 126 0.47 6.98 -5.88
C SER A 126 1.67 6.28 -6.51
N ARG A 127 1.65 6.25 -7.82
CA ARG A 127 2.72 5.71 -8.63
C ARG A 127 3.30 6.79 -9.51
N LYS A 128 4.56 6.61 -9.91
CA LYS A 128 5.21 7.54 -10.83
C LYS A 128 4.46 7.52 -12.16
N GLU A 129 3.99 8.68 -12.60
CA GLU A 129 3.48 8.84 -13.96
C GLU A 129 4.64 8.80 -14.94
N GLU A 130 4.59 7.87 -15.86
CA GLU A 130 5.50 7.83 -17.00
C GLU A 130 4.76 8.16 -18.28
N ALA A 131 5.47 8.74 -19.26
CA ALA A 131 4.90 9.16 -20.54
C ALA A 131 4.48 7.98 -21.44
N THR A 132 4.29 6.80 -20.88
CA THR A 132 3.89 5.59 -21.58
C THR A 132 2.37 5.39 -21.47
N SER A 133 1.80 4.69 -22.45
CA SER A 133 0.37 4.39 -22.55
C SER A 133 -0.18 3.48 -21.43
N PHE A 134 0.61 3.16 -20.43
CA PHE A 134 0.31 2.16 -19.40
C PHE A 134 0.46 2.73 -17.99
N ASN A 135 -0.35 3.71 -17.67
CA ASN A 135 -0.43 4.21 -16.30
C ASN A 135 -1.32 3.29 -15.45
N MET A 136 -0.84 2.94 -14.28
CA MET A 136 -1.64 2.29 -13.25
C MET A 136 -2.30 3.38 -12.40
N SER A 137 -3.60 3.23 -12.15
CA SER A 137 -4.33 4.14 -11.26
C SER A 137 -3.74 4.12 -9.85
N ASP A 138 -3.79 5.26 -9.20
CA ASP A 138 -3.51 5.35 -7.78
C ASP A 138 -4.45 4.44 -6.99
N ILE A 139 -3.94 3.91 -5.90
CA ILE A 139 -4.73 3.15 -4.94
C ILE A 139 -5.27 4.12 -3.90
N SER A 140 -6.57 4.08 -3.66
CA SER A 140 -7.15 4.69 -2.48
C SER A 140 -8.25 3.78 -1.95
N ASP A 141 -8.04 3.24 -0.76
CA ASP A 141 -8.93 2.30 -0.09
C ASP A 141 -9.33 2.85 1.27
N LEU A 142 -10.61 3.12 1.42
CA LEU A 142 -11.22 3.43 2.72
C LEU A 142 -11.91 2.17 3.22
N HIS A 143 -11.52 1.71 4.40
CA HIS A 143 -12.11 0.56 5.05
C HIS A 143 -12.60 0.88 6.45
N ILE A 144 -13.68 0.24 6.85
CA ILE A 144 -14.25 0.36 8.18
C ILE A 144 -14.68 -1.00 8.70
N GLY A 145 -14.68 -1.16 10.00
CA GLY A 145 -15.13 -2.40 10.62
C GLY A 145 -15.65 -2.16 12.02
N ALA A 146 -16.46 -3.10 12.47
CA ALA A 146 -16.97 -3.15 13.82
C ALA A 146 -17.01 -4.59 14.33
N SER A 147 -16.73 -4.77 15.60
CA SER A 147 -16.88 -6.06 16.30
C SER A 147 -17.56 -5.82 17.65
N TYR A 148 -18.53 -6.66 17.96
CA TYR A 148 -19.28 -6.56 19.20
C TYR A 148 -19.37 -7.90 19.91
N ASN A 149 -18.94 -7.93 21.16
CA ASN A 149 -19.08 -9.09 22.05
C ASN A 149 -20.49 -9.12 22.62
N VAL A 150 -21.34 -10.02 22.07
CA VAL A 150 -22.75 -10.12 22.46
C VAL A 150 -22.89 -10.69 23.86
N PHE A 151 -22.15 -11.75 24.12
CA PHE A 151 -22.00 -12.38 25.44
C PHE A 151 -20.71 -13.21 25.49
N LYS A 152 -20.37 -13.75 26.68
CA LYS A 152 -19.11 -14.48 26.87
C LYS A 152 -18.94 -15.57 25.81
N GLY A 153 -17.87 -15.46 25.05
CA GLY A 153 -17.51 -16.43 24.00
C GLY A 153 -18.21 -16.24 22.67
N VAL A 154 -19.08 -15.22 22.49
CA VAL A 154 -19.76 -14.96 21.21
C VAL A 154 -19.59 -13.52 20.78
N SER A 155 -19.08 -13.32 19.59
CA SER A 155 -18.90 -12.02 18.97
C SER A 155 -19.51 -11.99 17.57
N VAL A 156 -20.01 -10.83 17.18
CA VAL A 156 -20.42 -10.51 15.80
C VAL A 156 -19.46 -9.48 15.23
N TYR A 157 -19.13 -9.60 13.95
CA TYR A 157 -18.30 -8.61 13.28
C TYR A 157 -18.80 -8.30 11.88
N ALA A 158 -18.49 -7.10 11.42
CA ALA A 158 -18.73 -6.64 10.07
C ALA A 158 -17.55 -5.78 9.60
N GLN A 159 -17.16 -5.92 8.34
CA GLN A 159 -16.09 -5.15 7.71
C GLN A 159 -16.51 -4.74 6.31
N VAL A 160 -16.13 -3.54 5.92
CA VAL A 160 -16.30 -3.01 4.58
C VAL A 160 -14.93 -2.57 4.08
N HIS A 161 -14.54 -3.05 2.92
CA HIS A 161 -13.34 -2.61 2.21
C HIS A 161 -13.71 -1.87 0.95
N ASN A 162 -12.82 -1.01 0.51
CA ASN A 162 -13.01 -0.16 -0.66
C ASN A 162 -14.38 0.54 -0.64
N LEU A 163 -14.68 1.21 0.48
CA LEU A 163 -15.95 1.91 0.69
C LEU A 163 -16.22 2.98 -0.39
N LEU A 164 -15.15 3.56 -0.96
CA LEU A 164 -15.22 4.54 -2.04
C LEU A 164 -15.50 3.90 -3.41
N ASN A 165 -15.46 2.56 -3.50
CA ASN A 165 -15.61 1.78 -4.73
C ASN A 165 -14.67 2.24 -5.86
N ASN A 166 -13.45 2.62 -5.50
CA ASN A 166 -12.44 3.04 -6.46
C ASN A 166 -11.94 1.84 -7.26
N LYS A 167 -11.75 2.07 -8.55
CA LYS A 167 -11.20 1.06 -9.45
C LYS A 167 -9.71 1.27 -9.58
N TYR A 168 -8.93 0.38 -9.00
CA TYR A 168 -7.48 0.39 -9.08
C TYR A 168 -6.93 -1.01 -9.37
N GLN A 169 -5.65 -1.09 -9.64
CA GLN A 169 -4.95 -2.35 -9.90
C GLN A 169 -3.83 -2.51 -8.87
N ASN A 170 -3.77 -3.63 -8.19
CA ASN A 170 -2.65 -3.99 -7.31
C ASN A 170 -1.41 -4.34 -8.14
N TYR A 171 -1.62 -5.08 -9.20
CA TYR A 171 -0.62 -5.44 -10.21
C TYR A 171 -1.15 -5.07 -11.59
N LEU A 172 -0.25 -4.82 -12.52
CA LEU A 172 -0.62 -4.46 -13.89
C LEU A 172 -1.58 -5.50 -14.50
N ARG A 173 -2.74 -5.03 -14.96
CA ARG A 173 -3.85 -5.84 -15.50
C ARG A 173 -4.59 -6.74 -14.50
N TYR A 174 -4.31 -6.63 -13.22
CA TYR A 174 -5.05 -7.32 -12.16
C TYR A 174 -5.86 -6.29 -11.36
N PRO A 175 -7.13 -6.07 -11.71
CA PRO A 175 -7.99 -5.16 -10.98
C PRO A 175 -8.19 -5.68 -9.55
N ALA A 176 -8.16 -4.77 -8.60
CA ALA A 176 -8.57 -5.06 -7.23
C ALA A 176 -10.09 -5.23 -7.14
N GLU A 177 -10.54 -5.88 -6.08
CA GLU A 177 -11.96 -5.96 -5.76
C GLU A 177 -12.51 -4.54 -5.52
N GLY A 178 -13.72 -4.28 -6.04
CA GLY A 178 -14.47 -3.08 -5.72
C GLY A 178 -14.98 -3.10 -4.28
N PHE A 179 -16.06 -2.38 -4.03
CA PHE A 179 -16.74 -2.43 -2.73
C PHE A 179 -16.95 -3.89 -2.28
N ASN A 180 -16.46 -4.19 -1.08
CA ASN A 180 -16.48 -5.54 -0.51
C ASN A 180 -17.01 -5.48 0.92
N PHE A 181 -17.94 -6.37 1.25
CA PHE A 181 -18.51 -6.52 2.58
C PHE A 181 -18.29 -7.93 3.11
N LEU A 182 -17.79 -8.02 4.33
CA LEU A 182 -17.62 -9.26 5.08
C LEU A 182 -18.31 -9.14 6.43
N GLY A 183 -19.08 -10.15 6.82
CA GLY A 183 -19.69 -10.23 8.15
C GLY A 183 -19.69 -11.66 8.67
N GLY A 184 -19.65 -11.81 9.99
CA GLY A 184 -19.62 -13.13 10.57
C GLY A 184 -19.82 -13.17 12.07
N LEU A 185 -19.83 -14.41 12.59
CA LEU A 185 -19.92 -14.75 13.99
C LEU A 185 -18.64 -15.48 14.41
N SER A 186 -18.15 -15.19 15.59
CA SER A 186 -17.04 -15.88 16.21
C SER A 186 -17.48 -16.50 17.53
N PHE A 187 -17.12 -17.77 17.71
CA PHE A 187 -17.41 -18.51 18.95
C PHE A 187 -16.09 -18.94 19.60
N ARG A 188 -15.95 -18.68 20.91
CA ARG A 188 -14.80 -19.14 21.70
C ARG A 188 -15.31 -19.99 22.87
N PHE A 189 -14.92 -21.26 22.88
CA PHE A 189 -15.26 -22.24 23.90
C PHE A 189 -14.19 -22.30 24.98
#